data_7348a9e38c8f1170b64eab7f8b965829
#
_entry.id   7348a9e38c8f1170b64eab7f8b965829
#
_cell.length_a   1.000
_cell.length_b   1.000
_cell.length_c   1.000
_cell.angle_alpha   90.00
_cell.angle_beta   90.00
_cell.angle_gamma   90.00
#
_symmetry.space_group_name_H-M   'P 1'
#
loop_
_entity.id
_entity.type
_entity.pdbx_description
1 polymer ?
#
loop_
_entity_poly.entity_id
_entity_poly.type
_entity_poly.pdbx_seq_one_letter_code
_entity_poly.pdbx_strand_id
1 'polypeptide(L)'
;MFLARVTGSVVATQKVASLTGHKLLTVEPLRVDPTDRAKLVGTGRTFVCVDTVGAGQGETVLIVQGSSARLTPETEKLPVDATIIGIIDTVTVEGRSLFDARST
;
A
#
# COMPACT_ATOMS: atom_id res chain seq x y z
N MET A 1 2.34 10.26 -0.08
CA MET A 1 2.49 9.06 0.76
C MET A 1 1.16 8.81 1.48
N PHE A 2 0.71 7.58 1.55
CA PHE A 2 -0.56 7.29 2.20
C PHE A 2 -0.60 5.85 2.73
N LEU A 3 -1.53 5.61 3.67
CA LEU A 3 -1.80 4.28 4.21
C LEU A 3 -2.84 3.58 3.35
N ALA A 4 -2.71 2.27 3.21
CA ALA A 4 -3.67 1.46 2.48
C ALA A 4 -3.70 0.04 3.05
N ARG A 5 -4.75 -0.70 2.73
CA ARG A 5 -4.83 -2.13 3.03
C ARG A 5 -4.72 -2.91 1.73
N VAL A 6 -3.92 -3.96 1.74
CA VAL A 6 -3.81 -4.86 0.60
C VAL A 6 -5.09 -5.67 0.46
N THR A 7 -5.74 -5.58 -0.70
CA THR A 7 -7.01 -6.24 -0.96
C THR A 7 -6.89 -7.45 -1.88
N GLY A 8 -5.79 -7.54 -2.62
CA GLY A 8 -5.59 -8.65 -3.56
C GLY A 8 -4.33 -8.48 -4.38
N SER A 9 -4.28 -9.19 -5.49
CA SER A 9 -3.12 -9.15 -6.39
C SER A 9 -3.57 -9.04 -7.85
N VAL A 10 -2.64 -8.57 -8.68
CA VAL A 10 -2.84 -8.47 -10.12
C VAL A 10 -1.88 -9.43 -10.81
N VAL A 11 -2.42 -10.28 -11.67
CA VAL A 11 -1.62 -11.18 -12.50
C VAL A 11 -1.78 -10.76 -13.95
N ALA A 12 -0.66 -10.42 -14.61
CA ALA A 12 -0.64 -10.03 -16.02
C ALA A 12 0.25 -10.99 -16.78
N THR A 13 -0.31 -11.63 -17.81
CA THR A 13 0.46 -12.55 -18.65
C THR A 13 1.31 -11.81 -19.66
N GLN A 14 0.91 -10.59 -20.06
CA GLN A 14 1.68 -9.73 -20.96
C GLN A 14 1.91 -8.39 -20.29
N LYS A 15 3.16 -7.99 -20.21
CA LYS A 15 3.57 -6.72 -19.61
C LYS A 15 4.96 -6.37 -20.10
N VAL A 16 5.37 -5.10 -19.93
CA VAL A 16 6.72 -4.70 -20.28
C VAL A 16 7.75 -5.54 -19.52
N ALA A 17 8.87 -5.82 -20.14
CA ALA A 17 9.88 -6.73 -19.58
C ALA A 17 10.40 -6.28 -18.22
N SER A 18 10.50 -4.97 -17.98
CA SER A 18 10.99 -4.43 -16.72
C SER A 18 10.08 -4.77 -15.52
N LEU A 19 8.79 -5.08 -15.76
CA LEU A 19 7.86 -5.49 -14.69
C LEU A 19 7.85 -6.99 -14.44
N THR A 20 8.53 -7.78 -15.27
CA THR A 20 8.57 -9.24 -15.11
C THR A 20 9.24 -9.60 -13.79
N GLY A 21 8.58 -10.45 -13.01
CA GLY A 21 9.07 -10.87 -11.69
C GLY A 21 8.69 -9.94 -10.55
N HIS A 22 8.12 -8.76 -10.84
CA HIS A 22 7.64 -7.85 -9.81
C HIS A 22 6.21 -8.20 -9.42
N LYS A 23 5.95 -8.14 -8.12
CA LYS A 23 4.63 -8.44 -7.56
C LYS A 23 3.75 -7.19 -7.62
N LEU A 24 2.57 -7.32 -8.20
CA LEU A 24 1.58 -6.26 -8.28
C LEU A 24 0.43 -6.59 -7.34
N LEU A 25 0.09 -5.64 -6.48
CA LEU A 25 -0.99 -5.81 -5.51
C LEU A 25 -2.05 -4.75 -5.71
N THR A 26 -3.30 -5.11 -5.41
CA THR A 26 -4.38 -4.14 -5.28
C THR A 26 -4.45 -3.68 -3.84
N VAL A 27 -4.66 -2.38 -3.65
CA VAL A 27 -4.76 -1.78 -2.33
C VAL A 27 -5.93 -0.82 -2.28
N GLU A 28 -6.50 -0.68 -1.08
CA GLU A 28 -7.53 0.33 -0.80
C GLU A 28 -6.94 1.38 0.14
N PRO A 29 -6.83 2.65 -0.29
CA PRO A 29 -6.38 3.71 0.59
C PRO A 29 -7.29 3.85 1.81
N LEU A 30 -6.67 4.17 2.95
CA LEU A 30 -7.34 4.34 4.23
C LEU A 30 -7.33 5.81 4.64
N ARG A 31 -8.33 6.20 5.42
CA ARG A 31 -8.40 7.53 6.01
C ARG A 31 -8.94 7.42 7.43
N VAL A 32 -8.73 8.47 8.22
CA VAL A 32 -9.39 8.57 9.53
C VAL A 32 -10.88 8.79 9.29
N ASP A 33 -11.72 8.02 10.00
CA ASP A 33 -13.17 8.17 9.89
C ASP A 33 -13.57 9.58 10.34
N PRO A 34 -14.29 10.35 9.51
CA PRO A 34 -14.69 11.73 9.86
C PRO A 34 -15.67 11.79 11.02
N THR A 35 -16.41 10.72 11.28
CA THR A 35 -17.38 10.66 12.40
C THR A 35 -16.83 9.98 13.64
N ASP A 36 -15.91 9.03 13.47
CA ASP A 36 -15.24 8.35 14.58
C ASP A 36 -13.73 8.40 14.36
N ARG A 37 -13.08 9.43 14.89
CA ARG A 37 -11.66 9.69 14.66
C ARG A 37 -10.73 8.67 15.32
N ALA A 38 -11.28 7.68 16.00
CA ALA A 38 -10.51 6.56 16.55
C ALA A 38 -10.42 5.37 15.59
N LYS A 39 -10.91 5.53 14.36
CA LYS A 39 -10.92 4.44 13.36
C LYS A 39 -10.26 4.87 12.05
N LEU A 40 -9.64 3.90 11.40
CA LEU A 40 -9.29 3.99 9.98
C LEU A 40 -10.38 3.30 9.17
N VAL A 41 -10.79 3.92 8.08
CA VAL A 41 -11.79 3.35 7.17
C VAL A 41 -11.27 3.38 5.75
N GLY A 42 -11.73 2.45 4.93
CA GLY A 42 -11.43 2.41 3.51
C GLY A 42 -12.11 3.56 2.77
N THR A 43 -11.47 4.02 1.71
CA THR A 43 -12.00 5.10 0.87
C THR A 43 -12.92 4.58 -0.23
N GLY A 44 -12.98 3.25 -0.44
CA GLY A 44 -13.73 2.63 -1.53
C GLY A 44 -13.00 2.66 -2.87
N ARG A 45 -11.78 3.16 -2.92
CA ARG A 45 -10.98 3.24 -4.14
C ARG A 45 -10.00 2.07 -4.19
N THR A 46 -9.58 1.71 -5.41
CA THR A 46 -8.60 0.66 -5.62
C THR A 46 -7.43 1.20 -6.42
N PHE A 47 -6.23 0.97 -5.92
CA PHE A 47 -4.98 1.29 -6.61
C PHE A 47 -4.21 0.01 -6.86
N VAL A 48 -3.39 0.01 -7.92
CA VAL A 48 -2.44 -1.07 -8.19
C VAL A 48 -1.05 -0.56 -7.86
N CYS A 49 -0.30 -1.32 -7.06
CA CYS A 49 1.02 -0.93 -6.58
C CYS A 49 2.03 -2.05 -6.83
N VAL A 50 3.29 -1.67 -7.02
CA VAL A 50 4.41 -2.63 -6.97
C VAL A 50 4.75 -2.87 -5.50
N ASP A 51 4.95 -4.14 -5.14
CA ASP A 51 5.36 -4.52 -3.79
C ASP A 51 6.86 -4.74 -3.73
N THR A 52 7.54 -4.04 -2.81
CA THR A 52 9.00 -4.19 -2.58
C THR A 52 9.33 -4.80 -1.23
N VAL A 53 8.33 -5.10 -0.40
CA VAL A 53 8.55 -5.51 1.00
C VAL A 53 7.94 -6.87 1.36
N GLY A 54 7.29 -7.53 0.42
CA GLY A 54 6.66 -8.82 0.68
C GLY A 54 5.34 -8.73 1.40
N ALA A 55 4.52 -7.71 1.09
CA ALA A 55 3.21 -7.55 1.71
C ALA A 55 2.23 -8.64 1.26
N GLY A 56 1.28 -8.95 2.11
CA GLY A 56 0.22 -9.93 1.84
C GLY A 56 -1.17 -9.34 2.00
N GLN A 57 -2.16 -10.06 1.50
CA GLN A 57 -3.55 -9.65 1.59
C GLN A 57 -3.96 -9.42 3.04
N GLY A 58 -4.68 -8.34 3.28
CA GLY A 58 -5.15 -7.96 4.61
C GLY A 58 -4.18 -7.09 5.39
N GLU A 59 -2.91 -6.99 4.97
CA GLU A 59 -1.94 -6.16 5.67
C GLU A 59 -2.13 -4.68 5.38
N THR A 60 -1.84 -3.85 6.37
CA THR A 60 -1.81 -2.39 6.22
C THR A 60 -0.41 -1.98 5.80
N VAL A 61 -0.30 -1.16 4.77
CA VAL A 61 0.95 -0.82 4.11
C VAL A 61 1.10 0.68 3.94
N LEU A 62 2.35 1.11 3.77
CA LEU A 62 2.69 2.49 3.44
C LEU A 62 3.06 2.57 1.97
N ILE A 63 2.45 3.53 1.25
CA ILE A 63 2.59 3.67 -0.19
C ILE A 63 3.12 5.06 -0.53
N VAL A 64 4.08 5.10 -1.45
CA VAL A 64 4.50 6.32 -2.14
C VAL A 64 3.96 6.30 -3.56
N GLN A 65 3.66 7.47 -4.11
CA GLN A 65 3.09 7.59 -5.44
C GLN A 65 3.77 8.70 -6.24
N GLY A 66 3.40 8.77 -7.52
CA GLY A 66 4.03 9.69 -8.46
C GLY A 66 5.47 9.31 -8.73
N SER A 67 6.31 10.29 -8.98
CA SER A 67 7.74 10.04 -9.25
C SER A 67 8.48 9.46 -8.05
N SER A 68 8.00 9.71 -6.82
CA SER A 68 8.59 9.15 -5.61
C SER A 68 8.49 7.63 -5.55
N ALA A 69 7.52 7.03 -6.25
CA ALA A 69 7.38 5.58 -6.31
C ALA A 69 8.59 4.90 -6.96
N ARG A 70 9.44 5.64 -7.69
CA ARG A 70 10.62 5.13 -8.39
C ARG A 70 11.93 5.45 -7.66
N LEU A 71 11.87 5.89 -6.41
CA LEU A 71 13.06 6.26 -5.64
C LEU A 71 13.64 5.10 -4.83
N THR A 72 13.14 3.86 -5.01
CA THR A 72 13.74 2.67 -4.38
C THR A 72 14.68 1.99 -5.37
N PRO A 73 15.70 1.25 -4.90
CA PRO A 73 16.59 0.51 -5.79
C PRO A 73 15.83 -0.47 -6.72
N GLU A 74 14.74 -1.06 -6.22
CA GLU A 74 13.96 -2.03 -6.97
C GLU A 74 13.09 -1.39 -8.05
N THR A 75 12.72 -0.11 -7.90
CA THR A 75 11.73 0.55 -8.77
C THR A 75 12.29 1.68 -9.63
N GLU A 76 13.57 2.06 -9.44
CA GLU A 76 14.14 3.27 -10.08
C GLU A 76 14.03 3.26 -11.60
N LYS A 77 13.98 2.08 -12.23
CA LYS A 77 13.88 1.92 -13.68
C LYS A 77 12.55 1.33 -14.13
N LEU A 78 11.54 1.32 -13.24
CA LEU A 78 10.23 0.75 -13.53
C LEU A 78 9.23 1.83 -13.94
N PRO A 79 8.32 1.51 -14.89
CA PRO A 79 7.25 2.42 -15.27
C PRO A 79 6.09 2.33 -14.27
N VAL A 80 6.34 2.72 -13.01
CA VAL A 80 5.35 2.61 -11.93
C VAL A 80 5.15 3.98 -11.28
N ASP A 81 3.96 4.21 -10.76
CA ASP A 81 3.59 5.43 -10.08
C ASP A 81 3.05 5.22 -8.65
N ALA A 82 3.04 3.97 -8.20
CA ALA A 82 2.65 3.63 -6.83
C ALA A 82 3.45 2.41 -6.36
N THR A 83 4.10 2.53 -5.22
CA THR A 83 4.99 1.50 -4.67
C THR A 83 4.74 1.34 -3.18
N ILE A 84 4.61 0.08 -2.74
CA ILE A 84 4.54 -0.26 -1.33
C ILE A 84 5.96 -0.27 -0.78
N ILE A 85 6.22 0.58 0.22
CA ILE A 85 7.56 0.72 0.81
C ILE A 85 7.64 0.27 2.27
N GLY A 86 6.52 -0.09 2.89
CA GLY A 86 6.52 -0.54 4.28
C GLY A 86 5.27 -1.32 4.63
N ILE A 87 5.42 -2.22 5.59
CA ILE A 87 4.30 -2.91 6.24
C ILE A 87 4.12 -2.24 7.61
N ILE A 88 2.90 -1.83 7.91
CA ILE A 88 2.59 -1.02 9.08
C ILE A 88 2.22 -1.91 10.26
N ASP A 89 2.86 -1.67 11.40
CA ASP A 89 2.56 -2.39 12.64
C ASP A 89 1.52 -1.64 13.48
N THR A 90 1.65 -0.32 13.59
CA THR A 90 0.72 0.51 14.38
C THR A 90 0.52 1.86 13.72
N VAL A 91 -0.66 2.45 13.92
CA VAL A 91 -0.97 3.83 13.55
C VAL A 91 -1.59 4.53 14.75
N THR A 92 -1.00 5.66 15.15
CA THR A 92 -1.49 6.48 16.24
C THR A 92 -1.78 7.89 15.73
N VAL A 93 -2.95 8.40 16.03
CA VAL A 93 -3.38 9.75 15.67
C VAL A 93 -4.02 10.40 16.89
N GLU A 94 -3.58 11.62 17.21
CA GLU A 94 -4.12 12.37 18.36
C GLU A 94 -4.05 11.57 19.67
N GLY A 95 -2.98 10.79 19.85
CA GLY A 95 -2.77 9.97 21.04
C GLY A 95 -3.59 8.68 21.10
N ARG A 96 -4.32 8.36 20.03
CA ARG A 96 -5.15 7.14 19.97
C ARG A 96 -4.58 6.16 18.96
N SER A 97 -4.60 4.88 19.31
CA SER A 97 -4.23 3.81 18.38
C SER A 97 -5.41 3.53 17.45
N LEU A 98 -5.21 3.79 16.16
CA LEU A 98 -6.22 3.53 15.13
C LEU A 98 -6.03 2.16 14.48
N PHE A 99 -4.84 1.61 14.60
CA PHE A 99 -4.49 0.31 14.02
C PHE A 99 -3.36 -0.31 14.81
N ASP A 100 -3.46 -1.61 15.07
CA ASP A 100 -2.40 -2.42 15.64
C ASP A 100 -2.48 -3.80 14.97
N ALA A 101 -1.44 -4.16 14.22
CA ALA A 101 -1.39 -5.43 13.49
C ALA A 101 -1.45 -6.65 14.41
N ARG A 102 -1.10 -6.50 15.69
CA ARG A 102 -1.13 -7.58 16.68
C ARG A 102 -2.50 -7.72 17.37
N SER A 103 -3.39 -6.76 17.15
CA SER A 103 -4.77 -6.84 17.65
C SER A 103 -5.60 -7.73 16.75
N THR A 104 -6.36 -8.62 17.31
CA THR A 104 -7.28 -9.48 16.57
C THR A 104 -8.72 -9.20 16.95
#